data_f43fca57f0a320066aaeb229aa76bc02
#
_entry.id   f43fca57f0a320066aaeb229aa76bc02
#
_cell.length_a   1.000
_cell.length_b   1.000
_cell.length_c   1.000
_cell.angle_alpha   90.00
_cell.angle_beta   90.00
_cell.angle_gamma   90.00
#
_symmetry.space_group_name_H-M   'P 1'
#
loop_
_entity.id
_entity.type
_entity.pdbx_description
1 polymer ?
#
loop_
_entity_poly.entity_id
_entity_poly.type
_entity_poly.pdbx_seq_one_letter_code
_entity_poly.pdbx_strand_id
1 'polypeptide(L)'
;MGVPAEPPPPLGSGTHGVNAYRPSAGIVLFHRDGRVWMGKRRPGKGSEIIRCPWQLPQGGIEKNESPVDAAWRELLEETGTNKAELLGESCEWLYYDLPKELIGVALDGKYRGQRQKWFAMRFTGEDGDFAIDGDDNPEFVEWDWFDFAGLPGLVEPFRRKVYERLVMEFSELLG
;
A
#
# COMPACT_ATOMS: atom_id res chain seq x y z
N MET A 1 -22.65 -7.09 8.35
CA MET A 1 -22.32 -7.25 6.91
C MET A 1 -22.13 -5.85 6.33
N GLY A 2 -20.88 -5.48 6.06
CA GLY A 2 -20.60 -4.20 5.42
C GLY A 2 -21.02 -4.26 3.95
N VAL A 3 -21.74 -3.24 3.51
CA VAL A 3 -22.03 -3.01 2.09
C VAL A 3 -20.69 -2.95 1.35
N PRO A 4 -20.53 -3.68 0.23
CA PRO A 4 -19.33 -3.56 -0.57
C PRO A 4 -19.10 -2.09 -0.93
N ALA A 5 -17.86 -1.62 -0.77
CA ALA A 5 -17.51 -0.29 -1.23
C ALA A 5 -17.61 -0.30 -2.76
N GLU A 6 -18.68 0.28 -3.29
CA GLU A 6 -18.78 0.50 -4.72
C GLU A 6 -17.56 1.31 -5.19
N PRO A 7 -16.96 0.93 -6.32
CA PRO A 7 -15.92 1.76 -6.90
C PRO A 7 -16.49 3.17 -7.11
N PRO A 8 -15.70 4.21 -6.86
CA PRO A 8 -16.18 5.57 -7.09
C PRO A 8 -16.66 5.69 -8.55
N PRO A 9 -17.73 6.43 -8.80
CA PRO A 9 -18.27 6.57 -10.14
C PRO A 9 -17.22 7.14 -11.11
N PRO A 10 -17.24 6.74 -12.37
CA PRO A 10 -16.34 7.32 -13.36
C PRO A 10 -16.53 8.83 -13.42
N LEU A 11 -15.44 9.56 -13.46
CA LEU A 11 -15.50 11.01 -13.68
C LEU A 11 -16.24 11.29 -14.97
N GLY A 12 -17.21 12.19 -14.91
CA GLY A 12 -18.00 12.57 -16.07
C GLY A 12 -17.10 13.01 -17.23
N SER A 13 -17.56 12.75 -18.44
CA SER A 13 -16.91 13.02 -19.72
C SER A 13 -16.64 14.51 -19.93
N GLY A 14 -15.65 15.03 -19.26
CA GLY A 14 -15.26 16.41 -19.41
C GLY A 14 -13.77 16.59 -19.10
N THR A 15 -13.01 16.79 -20.17
CA THR A 15 -11.65 17.29 -20.21
C THR A 15 -10.52 16.36 -19.72
N HIS A 16 -9.67 15.96 -20.63
CA HIS A 16 -8.23 15.62 -20.54
C HIS A 16 -7.73 15.10 -19.16
N GLY A 17 -8.50 14.26 -18.48
CA GLY A 17 -8.15 13.69 -17.18
C GLY A 17 -7.83 12.22 -17.31
N VAL A 18 -6.80 11.82 -16.63
CA VAL A 18 -6.44 10.43 -16.39
C VAL A 18 -7.63 9.77 -15.66
N ASN A 19 -8.35 8.87 -16.35
CA ASN A 19 -9.60 8.26 -15.83
C ASN A 19 -9.39 6.87 -15.22
N ALA A 20 -8.18 6.31 -15.28
CA ALA A 20 -7.91 4.94 -14.87
C ALA A 20 -7.31 4.88 -13.47
N TYR A 21 -7.65 3.81 -12.75
CA TYR A 21 -6.97 3.42 -11.52
C TYR A 21 -5.84 2.45 -11.83
N ARG A 22 -4.68 2.66 -11.22
CA ARG A 22 -3.56 1.72 -11.32
C ARG A 22 -3.86 0.49 -10.46
N PRO A 23 -3.91 -0.73 -11.05
CA PRO A 23 -4.03 -1.92 -10.23
C PRO A 23 -2.74 -2.15 -9.43
N SER A 24 -2.87 -2.35 -8.13
CA SER A 24 -1.73 -2.60 -7.26
C SER A 24 -2.04 -3.64 -6.18
N ALA A 25 -0.98 -4.21 -5.62
CA ALA A 25 -1.03 -5.12 -4.50
C ALA A 25 -0.30 -4.49 -3.31
N GLY A 26 -0.88 -4.59 -2.14
CA GLY A 26 -0.28 -4.08 -0.91
C GLY A 26 -0.16 -5.18 0.14
N ILE A 27 0.75 -5.00 1.08
CA ILE A 27 1.04 -5.97 2.12
C ILE A 27 0.93 -5.31 3.50
N VAL A 28 0.16 -5.93 4.38
CA VAL A 28 0.20 -5.64 5.82
C VAL A 28 1.06 -6.74 6.44
N LEU A 29 2.31 -6.42 6.73
CA LEU A 29 3.28 -7.37 7.29
C LEU A 29 3.28 -7.24 8.81
N PHE A 30 2.72 -8.25 9.48
CA PHE A 30 2.60 -8.29 10.93
C PHE A 30 3.82 -8.91 11.59
N HIS A 31 4.35 -8.22 12.60
CA HIS A 31 5.24 -8.81 13.57
C HIS A 31 4.46 -9.79 14.47
N ARG A 32 5.14 -10.73 15.10
CA ARG A 32 4.52 -11.70 16.03
C ARG A 32 3.76 -11.06 17.19
N ASP A 33 4.12 -9.82 17.56
CA ASP A 33 3.43 -9.06 18.63
C ASP A 33 2.25 -8.20 18.14
N GLY A 34 1.93 -8.27 16.84
CA GLY A 34 0.80 -7.55 16.24
C GLY A 34 1.13 -6.18 15.67
N ARG A 35 2.36 -5.70 15.85
CA ARG A 35 2.80 -4.47 15.18
C ARG A 35 2.95 -4.72 13.68
N VAL A 36 2.97 -3.66 12.89
CA VAL A 36 3.09 -3.72 11.43
C VAL A 36 4.30 -2.96 10.93
N TRP A 37 4.89 -3.47 9.87
CA TRP A 37 6.02 -2.86 9.20
C TRP A 37 5.56 -1.71 8.32
N MET A 38 6.20 -0.54 8.47
CA MET A 38 6.05 0.57 7.54
C MET A 38 7.41 1.07 7.09
N GLY A 39 7.48 1.47 5.82
CA GLY A 39 8.63 2.17 5.27
C GLY A 39 8.36 3.66 5.16
N LYS A 40 9.41 4.45 5.34
CA LYS A 40 9.40 5.89 5.08
C LYS A 40 9.85 6.12 3.65
N ARG A 41 8.99 6.71 2.84
CA ARG A 41 9.25 6.95 1.43
C ARG A 41 10.44 7.86 1.21
N ARG A 42 11.23 7.50 0.21
CA ARG A 42 12.27 8.35 -0.32
C ARG A 42 11.66 9.61 -0.95
N PRO A 43 12.21 10.82 -0.70
CA PRO A 43 11.74 12.03 -1.37
C PRO A 43 11.85 11.91 -2.90
N GLY A 44 10.81 12.35 -3.60
CA GLY A 44 10.72 12.30 -5.05
C GLY A 44 9.79 13.39 -5.58
N LYS A 45 9.34 13.26 -6.81
CA LYS A 45 8.39 14.20 -7.41
C LYS A 45 7.13 14.31 -6.57
N GLY A 46 6.74 15.51 -6.21
CA GLY A 46 5.58 15.77 -5.39
C GLY A 46 5.81 15.60 -3.89
N SER A 47 7.03 15.30 -3.45
CA SER A 47 7.33 15.09 -2.03
C SER A 47 7.11 16.34 -1.19
N GLU A 48 7.16 17.52 -1.77
CA GLU A 48 6.84 18.78 -1.09
C GLU A 48 5.37 18.87 -0.65
N ILE A 49 4.50 18.09 -1.28
CA ILE A 49 3.08 18.00 -0.95
C ILE A 49 2.83 16.91 0.10
N ILE A 50 3.72 15.93 0.18
CA ILE A 50 3.61 14.77 1.06
C ILE A 50 4.10 15.14 2.46
N ARG A 51 3.22 15.07 3.45
CA ARG A 51 3.52 15.35 4.86
C ARG A 51 3.68 14.11 5.71
N CYS A 52 3.05 13.02 5.30
CA CYS A 52 3.09 11.73 5.99
C CYS A 52 3.80 10.70 5.09
N PRO A 53 5.12 10.58 5.18
CA PRO A 53 5.90 9.74 4.26
C PRO A 53 5.84 8.24 4.57
N TRP A 54 5.25 7.84 5.67
CA TRP A 54 5.16 6.44 6.07
C TRP A 54 4.05 5.71 5.32
N GLN A 55 4.36 4.51 4.83
CA GLN A 55 3.39 3.67 4.15
C GLN A 55 3.73 2.18 4.26
N LEU A 56 2.71 1.36 4.05
CA LEU A 56 2.86 -0.08 3.91
C LEU A 56 3.47 -0.42 2.55
N PRO A 57 4.20 -1.56 2.42
CA PRO A 57 4.70 -2.00 1.13
C PRO A 57 3.56 -2.19 0.13
N GLN A 58 3.77 -1.71 -1.08
CA GLN A 58 2.80 -1.86 -2.16
C GLN A 58 3.40 -1.47 -3.50
N GLY A 59 2.86 -2.04 -4.57
CA GLY A 59 3.28 -1.67 -5.91
C GLY A 59 2.34 -2.17 -6.99
N GLY A 60 2.61 -1.77 -8.21
CA GLY A 60 1.77 -2.11 -9.35
C GLY A 60 1.78 -3.59 -9.69
N ILE A 61 0.62 -4.10 -10.09
CA ILE A 61 0.47 -5.45 -10.63
C ILE A 61 0.88 -5.42 -12.10
N GLU A 62 1.80 -6.29 -12.48
CA GLU A 62 2.29 -6.39 -13.85
C GLU A 62 1.31 -7.17 -14.74
N LYS A 63 1.49 -7.03 -16.05
CA LYS A 63 0.67 -7.76 -17.02
C LYS A 63 0.82 -9.27 -16.80
N ASN A 64 -0.31 -9.98 -16.74
CA ASN A 64 -0.38 -11.42 -16.51
C ASN A 64 0.11 -11.88 -15.12
N GLU A 65 0.28 -10.97 -14.18
CA GLU A 65 0.63 -11.27 -12.80
C GLU A 65 -0.64 -11.32 -11.94
N SER A 66 -0.74 -12.33 -11.05
CA SER A 66 -1.83 -12.35 -10.08
C SER A 66 -1.58 -11.33 -8.97
N PRO A 67 -2.64 -10.81 -8.31
CA PRO A 67 -2.44 -9.90 -7.18
C PRO A 67 -1.56 -10.48 -6.06
N VAL A 68 -1.71 -11.76 -5.72
CA VAL A 68 -0.90 -12.38 -4.66
C VAL A 68 0.57 -12.51 -5.08
N ASP A 69 0.84 -12.83 -6.33
CA ASP A 69 2.23 -12.90 -6.82
C ASP A 69 2.88 -11.51 -6.83
N ALA A 70 2.12 -10.49 -7.20
CA ALA A 70 2.57 -9.10 -7.12
C ALA A 70 2.91 -8.72 -5.66
N ALA A 71 2.07 -9.12 -4.71
CA ALA A 71 2.33 -8.85 -3.29
C ALA A 71 3.65 -9.49 -2.81
N TRP A 72 3.90 -10.75 -3.15
CA TRP A 72 5.15 -11.40 -2.80
C TRP A 72 6.37 -10.74 -3.45
N ARG A 73 6.25 -10.37 -4.71
CA ARG A 73 7.31 -9.66 -5.44
C ARG A 73 7.60 -8.29 -4.80
N GLU A 74 6.57 -7.50 -4.56
CA GLU A 74 6.72 -6.17 -3.94
C GLU A 74 7.29 -6.26 -2.53
N LEU A 75 6.86 -7.23 -1.74
CA LEU A 75 7.42 -7.45 -0.41
C LEU A 75 8.94 -7.65 -0.48
N LEU A 76 9.40 -8.53 -1.36
CA LEU A 76 10.82 -8.79 -1.54
C LEU A 76 11.58 -7.57 -2.07
N GLU A 77 11.04 -6.89 -3.09
CA GLU A 77 11.67 -5.71 -3.68
C GLU A 77 11.80 -4.56 -2.69
N GLU A 78 10.76 -4.28 -1.92
CA GLU A 78 10.74 -3.11 -1.04
C GLU A 78 11.36 -3.35 0.34
N THR A 79 11.29 -4.56 0.87
CA THR A 79 11.80 -4.87 2.21
C THR A 79 13.08 -5.72 2.22
N GLY A 80 13.43 -6.32 1.10
CA GLY A 80 14.59 -7.20 0.97
C GLY A 80 14.36 -8.62 1.51
N THR A 81 13.16 -8.94 1.99
CA THR A 81 12.86 -10.27 2.53
C THR A 81 11.48 -10.76 2.09
N ASN A 82 11.35 -12.07 1.95
CA ASN A 82 10.08 -12.76 1.75
C ASN A 82 9.80 -13.79 2.85
N LYS A 83 10.46 -13.65 4.01
CA LYS A 83 10.25 -14.51 5.18
C LYS A 83 8.92 -14.16 5.85
N ALA A 84 7.84 -14.67 5.28
CA ALA A 84 6.49 -14.38 5.75
C ALA A 84 5.55 -15.54 5.44
N GLU A 85 4.41 -15.55 6.12
CA GLU A 85 3.31 -16.48 5.88
C GLU A 85 2.07 -15.67 5.50
N LEU A 86 1.37 -16.09 4.46
CA LEU A 86 0.10 -15.46 4.07
C LEU A 86 -0.99 -15.82 5.07
N LEU A 87 -1.63 -14.81 5.66
CA LEU A 87 -2.73 -14.97 6.61
C LEU A 87 -4.10 -14.82 5.95
N GLY A 88 -4.20 -13.95 4.96
CA GLY A 88 -5.45 -13.67 4.29
C GLY A 88 -5.32 -12.51 3.31
N GLU A 89 -6.42 -12.19 2.66
CA GLU A 89 -6.49 -11.09 1.69
C GLU A 89 -7.72 -10.23 1.94
N SER A 90 -7.70 -8.99 1.44
CA SER A 90 -8.87 -8.13 1.51
C SER A 90 -10.03 -8.74 0.73
N CYS A 91 -11.25 -8.64 1.27
CA CYS A 91 -12.45 -9.19 0.62
C CYS A 91 -12.68 -8.55 -0.75
N GLU A 92 -12.32 -7.28 -0.88
CA GLU A 92 -12.58 -6.47 -2.06
C GLU A 92 -11.34 -5.68 -2.47
N TRP A 93 -11.40 -5.14 -3.69
CA TRP A 93 -10.46 -4.11 -4.14
C TRP A 93 -10.77 -2.81 -3.41
N LEU A 94 -9.73 -2.17 -2.85
CA LEU A 94 -9.84 -0.89 -2.16
C LEU A 94 -9.32 0.23 -3.06
N TYR A 95 -10.04 1.35 -3.08
CA TYR A 95 -9.76 2.45 -4.00
C TYR A 95 -9.38 3.71 -3.25
N TYR A 96 -8.43 4.47 -3.79
CA TYR A 96 -8.25 5.86 -3.40
C TYR A 96 -7.97 6.72 -4.63
N ASP A 97 -8.39 7.98 -4.56
CA ASP A 97 -8.08 8.99 -5.56
C ASP A 97 -6.90 9.86 -5.11
N LEU A 98 -6.03 10.21 -6.05
CA LEU A 98 -5.00 11.20 -5.79
C LEU A 98 -5.63 12.58 -5.60
N PRO A 99 -5.08 13.42 -4.70
CA PRO A 99 -5.45 14.83 -4.66
C PRO A 99 -5.06 15.50 -5.99
N LYS A 100 -5.75 16.58 -6.33
CA LYS A 100 -5.56 17.29 -7.62
C LYS A 100 -4.10 17.66 -7.88
N GLU A 101 -3.38 18.03 -6.83
CA GLU A 101 -1.98 18.47 -6.89
C GLU A 101 -1.03 17.34 -7.31
N LEU A 102 -1.43 16.09 -7.12
CA LEU A 102 -0.62 14.91 -7.48
C LEU A 102 -1.04 14.26 -8.79
N ILE A 103 -2.20 14.64 -9.35
CA ILE A 103 -2.62 14.15 -10.67
C ILE A 103 -1.65 14.68 -11.73
N GLY A 104 -1.13 13.78 -12.56
CA GLY A 104 -0.11 14.11 -13.56
C GLY A 104 1.32 14.12 -13.02
N VAL A 105 1.52 13.92 -11.70
CA VAL A 105 2.82 13.90 -11.04
C VAL A 105 3.12 12.53 -10.45
N ALA A 106 2.24 12.03 -9.59
CA ALA A 106 2.38 10.71 -9.00
C ALA A 106 1.90 9.61 -9.95
N LEU A 107 2.29 8.37 -9.70
CA LEU A 107 1.90 7.19 -10.48
C LEU A 107 2.18 7.35 -11.98
N ASP A 108 3.38 7.81 -12.32
CA ASP A 108 3.85 8.07 -13.68
C ASP A 108 2.98 9.09 -14.45
N GLY A 109 2.16 9.88 -13.74
CA GLY A 109 1.29 10.87 -14.34
C GLY A 109 0.11 10.29 -15.13
N LYS A 110 -0.16 8.97 -15.02
CA LYS A 110 -1.10 8.25 -15.90
C LYS A 110 -2.44 7.92 -15.25
N TYR A 111 -2.53 8.00 -13.91
CA TYR A 111 -3.67 7.46 -13.18
C TYR A 111 -4.30 8.49 -12.26
N ARG A 112 -5.61 8.36 -12.02
CA ARG A 112 -6.34 9.17 -11.05
C ARG A 112 -6.14 8.72 -9.61
N GLY A 113 -5.67 7.49 -9.43
CA GLY A 113 -5.47 6.86 -8.12
C GLY A 113 -5.11 5.39 -8.30
N GLN A 114 -5.33 4.61 -7.27
CA GLN A 114 -5.07 3.18 -7.30
C GLN A 114 -6.30 2.37 -6.90
N ARG A 115 -6.43 1.19 -7.49
CA ARG A 115 -7.26 0.11 -6.96
C ARG A 115 -6.34 -0.96 -6.43
N GLN A 116 -6.52 -1.34 -5.17
CA GLN A 116 -5.56 -2.15 -4.44
C GLN A 116 -6.20 -3.42 -3.90
N LYS A 117 -5.50 -4.54 -4.11
CA LYS A 117 -5.77 -5.78 -3.39
C LYS A 117 -4.75 -5.90 -2.28
N TRP A 118 -5.19 -6.13 -1.05
CA TRP A 118 -4.32 -6.16 0.11
C TRP A 118 -4.20 -7.57 0.70
N PHE A 119 -3.00 -7.87 1.18
CA PHE A 119 -2.64 -9.18 1.74
C PHE A 119 -2.06 -9.00 3.14
N ALA A 120 -2.64 -9.73 4.10
CA ALA A 120 -2.10 -9.81 5.45
C ALA A 120 -1.09 -10.94 5.50
N MET A 121 0.11 -10.65 5.98
CA MET A 121 1.19 -11.63 6.12
C MET A 121 1.81 -11.54 7.51
N ARG A 122 2.26 -12.65 8.05
CA ARG A 122 3.02 -12.71 9.30
C ARG A 122 4.50 -12.86 8.99
N PHE A 123 5.30 -11.96 9.52
CA PHE A 123 6.76 -12.03 9.39
C PHE A 123 7.32 -13.20 10.20
N THR A 124 8.16 -14.00 9.58
CA THR A 124 8.77 -15.21 10.17
C THR A 124 10.27 -15.10 10.34
N GLY A 125 10.85 -13.96 9.97
CA GLY A 125 12.28 -13.68 10.09
C GLY A 125 12.62 -12.84 11.30
N GLU A 126 13.77 -12.18 11.21
CA GLU A 126 14.30 -11.26 12.21
C GLU A 126 14.52 -9.87 11.59
N ASP A 127 14.62 -8.83 12.40
CA ASP A 127 14.79 -7.46 11.91
C ASP A 127 16.02 -7.30 11.00
N GLY A 128 17.07 -8.07 11.24
CA GLY A 128 18.26 -8.07 10.40
C GLY A 128 18.05 -8.62 8.98
N ASP A 129 16.93 -9.25 8.71
CA ASP A 129 16.58 -9.75 7.37
C ASP A 129 16.09 -8.63 6.43
N PHE A 130 15.70 -7.47 6.97
CA PHE A 130 15.28 -6.33 6.14
C PHE A 130 16.48 -5.63 5.49
N ALA A 131 16.38 -5.41 4.18
CA ALA A 131 17.38 -4.73 3.37
C ALA A 131 16.68 -3.79 2.39
N ILE A 132 16.33 -2.60 2.85
CA ILE A 132 15.60 -1.61 2.06
C ILE A 132 16.48 -0.87 1.05
N ASP A 133 17.79 -0.97 1.15
CA ASP A 133 18.80 -0.32 0.30
C ASP A 133 19.40 -1.25 -0.76
N GLY A 134 18.84 -2.46 -0.91
CA GLY A 134 19.35 -3.48 -1.83
C GLY A 134 19.08 -3.23 -3.31
N ASP A 135 18.31 -2.23 -3.66
CA ASP A 135 17.96 -1.86 -5.03
C ASP A 135 18.70 -0.57 -5.43
N ASP A 136 18.96 -0.37 -6.73
CA ASP A 136 19.57 0.85 -7.27
C ASP A 136 18.70 2.08 -7.04
N ASN A 137 17.40 1.90 -6.84
CA ASN A 137 16.44 2.98 -6.63
C ASN A 137 15.43 2.61 -5.53
N PRO A 138 15.90 2.53 -4.27
CA PRO A 138 15.07 2.06 -3.17
C PRO A 138 13.85 2.94 -2.93
N GLU A 139 12.70 2.31 -2.68
CA GLU A 139 11.44 3.00 -2.39
C GLU A 139 11.50 3.69 -1.02
N PHE A 140 12.15 3.06 -0.05
CA PHE A 140 12.19 3.52 1.34
C PHE A 140 13.60 3.89 1.79
N VAL A 141 13.70 4.87 2.70
CA VAL A 141 14.96 5.30 3.33
C VAL A 141 15.06 4.87 4.80
N GLU A 142 13.94 4.56 5.43
CA GLU A 142 13.85 4.08 6.81
C GLU A 142 12.68 3.10 6.90
N TRP A 143 12.66 2.30 7.95
CA TRP A 143 11.52 1.45 8.29
C TRP A 143 11.41 1.28 9.80
N ASP A 144 10.21 0.95 10.28
CA ASP A 144 9.99 0.63 11.70
C ASP A 144 8.72 -0.21 11.85
N TRP A 145 8.53 -0.73 13.05
CA TRP A 145 7.32 -1.40 13.47
C TRP A 145 6.38 -0.41 14.14
N PHE A 146 5.12 -0.40 13.72
CA PHE A 146 4.10 0.54 14.19
C PHE A 146 2.89 -0.18 14.77
N ASP A 147 2.18 0.50 15.66
CA ASP A 147 0.90 0.03 16.16
C ASP A 147 -0.13 -0.04 15.04
N PHE A 148 -0.72 -1.22 14.83
CA PHE A 148 -1.64 -1.46 13.72
C PHE A 148 -2.89 -0.58 13.79
N ALA A 149 -3.49 -0.43 14.98
CA ALA A 149 -4.68 0.40 15.16
C ALA A 149 -4.43 1.88 14.86
N GLY A 150 -3.20 2.34 15.00
CA GLY A 150 -2.81 3.73 14.75
C GLY A 150 -2.49 4.08 13.31
N LEU A 151 -2.44 3.09 12.39
CA LEU A 151 -2.03 3.31 11.01
C LEU A 151 -2.78 4.43 10.26
N PRO A 152 -4.12 4.55 10.37
CA PRO A 152 -4.83 5.59 9.62
C PRO A 152 -4.37 7.01 9.95
N GLY A 153 -3.86 7.25 11.16
CA GLY A 153 -3.32 8.54 11.58
C GLY A 153 -1.93 8.85 11.08
N LEU A 154 -1.22 7.86 10.51
CA LEU A 154 0.18 7.99 10.07
C LEU A 154 0.33 8.22 8.57
N VAL A 155 -0.75 8.09 7.82
CA VAL A 155 -0.72 8.16 6.35
C VAL A 155 -1.39 9.42 5.83
N GLU A 156 -1.10 9.75 4.58
CA GLU A 156 -1.73 10.88 3.90
C GLU A 156 -3.26 10.77 3.92
N PRO A 157 -3.99 11.91 4.10
CA PRO A 157 -5.44 11.90 4.18
C PRO A 157 -6.15 11.17 3.05
N PHE A 158 -5.62 11.23 1.82
CA PHE A 158 -6.24 10.56 0.68
C PHE A 158 -6.12 9.03 0.72
N ARG A 159 -5.25 8.47 1.58
CA ARG A 159 -5.10 7.03 1.81
C ARG A 159 -5.81 6.55 3.06
N ARG A 160 -6.27 7.46 3.92
CA ARG A 160 -6.76 7.13 5.26
C ARG A 160 -7.90 6.12 5.25
N LYS A 161 -8.87 6.27 4.35
CA LYS A 161 -10.02 5.34 4.27
C LYS A 161 -9.59 3.91 3.94
N VAL A 162 -8.61 3.73 3.08
CA VAL A 162 -8.06 2.40 2.77
C VAL A 162 -7.46 1.79 4.05
N TYR A 163 -6.65 2.55 4.77
CA TYR A 163 -6.00 2.05 6.00
C TYR A 163 -7.00 1.79 7.13
N GLU A 164 -8.04 2.60 7.27
CA GLU A 164 -9.15 2.32 8.20
C GLU A 164 -9.82 0.98 7.88
N ARG A 165 -10.05 0.71 6.61
CA ARG A 165 -10.62 -0.56 6.16
C ARG A 165 -9.70 -1.74 6.46
N LEU A 166 -8.39 -1.58 6.26
CA LEU A 166 -7.40 -2.62 6.58
C LEU A 166 -7.39 -2.94 8.07
N VAL A 167 -7.40 -1.92 8.93
CA VAL A 167 -7.46 -2.12 10.39
C VAL A 167 -8.72 -2.88 10.77
N MET A 168 -9.87 -2.49 10.24
CA MET A 168 -11.14 -3.16 10.53
C MET A 168 -11.12 -4.61 10.09
N GLU A 169 -10.67 -4.88 8.87
CA GLU A 169 -10.77 -6.20 8.24
C GLU A 169 -9.70 -7.17 8.76
N PHE A 170 -8.46 -6.71 8.91
CA PHE A 170 -7.34 -7.58 9.28
C PHE A 170 -7.14 -7.73 10.80
N SER A 171 -7.78 -6.91 11.62
CA SER A 171 -7.75 -7.11 13.08
C SER A 171 -8.28 -8.48 13.51
N GLU A 172 -9.22 -9.02 12.75
CA GLU A 172 -9.78 -10.35 12.99
C GLU A 172 -8.74 -11.48 12.81
N LEU A 173 -7.70 -11.24 12.01
CA LEU A 173 -6.65 -12.22 11.75
C LEU A 173 -5.61 -12.30 12.87
N LEU A 174 -5.61 -11.32 13.78
CA LEU A 174 -4.67 -11.25 14.90
C LEU A 174 -5.20 -11.93 16.17
N GLY A 175 -6.47 -12.23 16.19
CA GLY A 175 -7.25 -12.75 17.33
C GLY A 175 -6.83 -14.10 17.90
#